data_38eada5e1b56836544eb03b22cb5c181
#
_entry.id   38eada5e1b56836544eb03b22cb5c181
#
_cell.length_a   1.000
_cell.length_b   1.000
_cell.length_c   1.000
_cell.angle_alpha   90.00
_cell.angle_beta   90.00
_cell.angle_gamma   90.00
#
_symmetry.space_group_name_H-M   'P 1'
#
loop_
_entity.id
_entity.type
_entity.pdbx_description
1 polymer ?
#
loop_
_entity_poly.entity_id
_entity_poly.type
_entity_poly.pdbx_seq_one_letter_code
_entity_poly.pdbx_strand_id
1 'polypeptide(L)'
;YLARWGFTPQKPMKKAYEQSPAAVKKWLDEDYPAIAARAKAEGAEIHWGDESGLRSDDVRGRGFAPKGQTPVVRVNNKRHGLSVISTVTNKGQMRWSIFDGALNTTILIDFLRRLIKGQSRKLFLILDNLRVHHAKPVKAWLAEHADAIEVFYLPSYSPELNPDEMANADIKQAVTKLAPARTKMQLVKATAKHLRSVQRQPERIRKYFDHAPVRYAA
;
A
#
# COMPACT_ATOMS: atom_id res chain seq x y z
N TYR A 1 17.26 -5.56 34.54
CA TYR A 1 17.95 -6.78 34.05
C TYR A 1 17.91 -6.88 32.53
N LEU A 2 16.73 -6.80 31.87
CA LEU A 2 16.61 -6.99 30.41
C LEU A 2 17.50 -6.01 29.61
N ALA A 3 17.53 -4.73 29.96
CA ALA A 3 18.36 -3.74 29.28
C ALA A 3 19.87 -4.06 29.37
N ARG A 4 20.33 -4.66 30.48
CA ARG A 4 21.74 -5.11 30.63
C ARG A 4 22.08 -6.27 29.70
N TRP A 5 21.07 -7.04 29.26
CA TRP A 5 21.22 -8.16 28.33
C TRP A 5 20.94 -7.74 26.88
N GLY A 6 20.82 -6.44 26.59
CA GLY A 6 20.57 -5.93 25.27
C GLY A 6 19.12 -6.05 24.78
N PHE A 7 18.17 -6.40 25.67
CA PHE A 7 16.75 -6.47 25.31
C PHE A 7 16.08 -5.12 25.51
N THR A 8 15.37 -4.68 24.50
CA THR A 8 14.51 -3.49 24.54
C THR A 8 13.07 -3.86 24.23
N PRO A 9 12.07 -3.13 24.76
CA PRO A 9 10.68 -3.36 24.38
C PRO A 9 10.49 -3.17 22.88
N GLN A 10 10.01 -4.22 22.21
CA GLN A 10 9.74 -4.24 20.78
C GLN A 10 8.25 -4.49 20.53
N LYS A 11 7.69 -3.84 19.51
CA LYS A 11 6.36 -4.18 19.04
C LYS A 11 6.46 -5.45 18.18
N PRO A 12 5.76 -6.54 18.54
CA PRO A 12 5.80 -7.77 17.76
C PRO A 12 5.33 -7.54 16.32
N MET A 13 6.07 -8.07 15.37
CA MET A 13 5.63 -8.16 13.97
C MET A 13 4.63 -9.32 13.86
N LYS A 14 3.48 -9.05 13.26
CA LYS A 14 2.49 -10.09 12.97
C LYS A 14 2.88 -10.78 11.67
N LYS A 15 2.95 -12.11 11.69
CA LYS A 15 3.09 -12.96 10.50
C LYS A 15 1.93 -13.93 10.46
N ALA A 16 1.38 -14.17 9.28
CA ALA A 16 0.33 -15.17 9.11
C ALA A 16 0.93 -16.59 9.28
N TYR A 17 0.17 -17.49 9.86
CA TYR A 17 0.58 -18.90 9.95
C TYR A 17 0.69 -19.55 8.56
N GLU A 18 -0.09 -19.05 7.62
CA GLU A 18 -0.14 -19.52 6.23
C GLU A 18 1.02 -19.01 5.37
N GLN A 19 1.86 -18.11 5.88
CA GLN A 19 3.03 -17.63 5.16
C GLN A 19 4.05 -18.75 4.97
N SER A 20 4.52 -18.93 3.75
CA SER A 20 5.60 -19.88 3.43
C SER A 20 6.97 -19.21 3.50
N PRO A 21 7.83 -19.55 4.48
CA PRO A 21 9.20 -19.02 4.54
C PRO A 21 10.03 -19.33 3.30
N ALA A 22 9.80 -20.50 2.69
CA ALA A 22 10.47 -20.90 1.46
C ALA A 22 10.07 -20.00 0.27
N ALA A 23 8.77 -19.65 0.15
CA ALA A 23 8.30 -18.75 -0.88
C ALA A 23 8.85 -17.32 -0.68
N VAL A 24 8.91 -16.84 0.57
CA VAL A 24 9.52 -15.55 0.90
C VAL A 24 11.01 -15.55 0.54
N LYS A 25 11.74 -16.62 0.90
CA LYS A 25 13.16 -16.73 0.55
C LYS A 25 13.36 -16.75 -0.97
N LYS A 26 12.58 -17.54 -1.70
CA LYS A 26 12.63 -17.61 -3.16
C LYS A 26 12.36 -16.23 -3.79
N TRP A 27 11.37 -15.49 -3.29
CA TRP A 27 11.08 -14.13 -3.75
C TRP A 27 12.28 -13.20 -3.61
N LEU A 28 12.92 -13.21 -2.46
CA LEU A 28 14.04 -12.31 -2.16
C LEU A 28 15.32 -12.69 -2.92
N ASP A 29 15.60 -13.99 -3.07
CA ASP A 29 16.85 -14.48 -3.63
C ASP A 29 16.80 -14.69 -5.15
N GLU A 30 15.61 -14.96 -5.72
CA GLU A 30 15.47 -15.36 -7.12
C GLU A 30 14.46 -14.48 -7.88
N ASP A 31 13.18 -14.46 -7.45
CA ASP A 31 12.08 -13.91 -8.26
C ASP A 31 12.23 -12.38 -8.43
N TYR A 32 12.40 -11.64 -7.34
CA TYR A 32 12.54 -10.19 -7.42
C TYR A 32 13.85 -9.73 -8.10
N PRO A 33 15.02 -10.30 -7.82
CA PRO A 33 16.24 -10.01 -8.57
C PRO A 33 16.08 -10.22 -10.08
N ALA A 34 15.39 -11.27 -10.50
CA ALA A 34 15.12 -11.51 -11.91
C ALA A 34 14.17 -10.45 -12.51
N ILE A 35 13.11 -10.05 -11.78
CA ILE A 35 12.21 -8.97 -12.18
C ILE A 35 12.98 -7.65 -12.32
N ALA A 36 13.81 -7.31 -11.34
CA ALA A 36 14.61 -6.09 -11.34
C ALA A 36 15.62 -6.05 -12.49
N ALA A 37 16.31 -7.15 -12.75
CA ALA A 37 17.22 -7.28 -13.88
C ALA A 37 16.51 -7.12 -15.22
N ARG A 38 15.34 -7.74 -15.38
CA ARG A 38 14.48 -7.61 -16.56
C ARG A 38 13.98 -6.18 -16.73
N ALA A 39 13.49 -5.56 -15.67
CA ALA A 39 13.03 -4.17 -15.72
C ALA A 39 14.13 -3.22 -16.17
N LYS A 40 15.36 -3.43 -15.68
CA LYS A 40 16.54 -2.67 -16.13
C LYS A 40 16.84 -2.89 -17.60
N ALA A 41 16.82 -4.13 -18.09
CA ALA A 41 17.10 -4.48 -19.47
C ALA A 41 16.04 -3.92 -20.45
N GLU A 42 14.75 -3.99 -20.07
CA GLU A 42 13.63 -3.51 -20.89
C GLU A 42 13.36 -1.99 -20.70
N GLY A 43 14.07 -1.31 -19.79
CA GLY A 43 13.81 0.09 -19.43
C GLY A 43 12.47 0.29 -18.75
N ALA A 44 11.89 -0.77 -18.18
CA ALA A 44 10.60 -0.75 -17.50
C ALA A 44 10.69 -0.08 -16.12
N GLU A 45 9.56 0.39 -15.60
CA GLU A 45 9.44 0.98 -14.27
C GLU A 45 8.69 0.04 -13.33
N ILE A 46 9.29 -0.25 -12.17
CA ILE A 46 8.67 -1.12 -11.17
C ILE A 46 7.75 -0.30 -10.27
N HIS A 47 6.47 -0.67 -10.22
CA HIS A 47 5.46 -0.15 -9.32
C HIS A 47 5.05 -1.23 -8.32
N TRP A 48 4.88 -0.84 -7.08
CA TRP A 48 4.37 -1.68 -6.00
C TRP A 48 2.98 -1.18 -5.63
N GLY A 49 2.00 -2.05 -5.68
CA GLY A 49 0.62 -1.64 -5.45
C GLY A 49 -0.06 -2.45 -4.37
N ASP A 50 -1.04 -1.80 -3.74
CA ASP A 50 -1.88 -2.41 -2.70
C ASP A 50 -3.23 -1.71 -2.58
N GLU A 51 -4.19 -2.37 -1.92
CA GLU A 51 -5.48 -1.81 -1.55
C GLU A 51 -5.56 -1.56 -0.05
N SER A 52 -6.15 -0.44 0.33
CA SER A 52 -6.37 -0.11 1.74
C SER A 52 -7.74 0.46 2.00
N GLY A 53 -8.44 -0.11 3.00
CA GLY A 53 -9.68 0.43 3.52
C GLY A 53 -9.42 1.51 4.58
N LEU A 54 -10.24 2.57 4.55
CA LEU A 54 -10.27 3.66 5.53
C LEU A 54 -11.67 3.80 6.12
N ARG A 55 -11.75 4.09 7.41
CA ARG A 55 -13.02 4.26 8.13
C ARG A 55 -13.03 5.56 8.91
N SER A 56 -14.20 6.19 8.98
CA SER A 56 -14.39 7.47 9.69
C SER A 56 -14.29 7.35 11.20
N ASP A 57 -14.47 6.15 11.74
CA ASP A 57 -14.42 5.83 13.17
C ASP A 57 -13.08 5.20 13.60
N ASP A 58 -12.13 5.05 12.69
CA ASP A 58 -10.80 4.54 13.00
C ASP A 58 -9.98 5.64 13.69
N VAL A 59 -9.93 5.60 15.01
CA VAL A 59 -9.16 6.54 15.85
C VAL A 59 -7.88 5.85 16.30
N ARG A 60 -6.76 6.35 15.84
CA ARG A 60 -5.44 5.80 16.16
C ARG A 60 -4.57 6.82 16.87
N GLY A 61 -3.82 6.35 17.83
CA GLY A 61 -2.85 7.16 18.57
C GLY A 61 -3.22 7.38 20.02
N ARG A 62 -2.39 8.15 20.70
CA ARG A 62 -2.57 8.55 22.09
C ARG A 62 -2.97 10.03 22.11
N GLY A 63 -3.95 10.38 22.93
CA GLY A 63 -4.30 11.75 23.26
C GLY A 63 -3.68 12.16 24.60
N PHE A 64 -3.63 13.47 24.83
CA PHE A 64 -3.27 14.05 26.12
C PHE A 64 -4.52 14.45 26.88
N ALA A 65 -4.56 14.15 28.16
CA ALA A 65 -5.57 14.59 29.11
C ALA A 65 -4.93 14.80 30.47
N PRO A 66 -5.57 15.53 31.40
CA PRO A 66 -5.11 15.62 32.78
C PRO A 66 -4.93 14.24 33.41
N LYS A 67 -3.98 14.11 34.34
CA LYS A 67 -3.72 12.85 35.03
C LYS A 67 -5.01 12.29 35.64
N GLY A 68 -5.29 11.02 35.36
CA GLY A 68 -6.51 10.36 35.84
C GLY A 68 -7.75 10.56 34.95
N GLN A 69 -7.64 11.32 33.85
CA GLN A 69 -8.73 11.50 32.89
C GLN A 69 -8.40 10.81 31.56
N THR A 70 -9.42 10.16 30.99
CA THR A 70 -9.27 9.54 29.67
C THR A 70 -9.69 10.52 28.58
N PRO A 71 -8.85 10.79 27.54
CA PRO A 71 -9.25 11.63 26.42
C PRO A 71 -10.48 11.03 25.70
N VAL A 72 -11.46 11.87 25.40
CA VAL A 72 -12.68 11.47 24.70
C VAL A 72 -12.66 12.00 23.28
N VAL A 73 -12.83 11.13 22.29
CA VAL A 73 -13.03 11.47 20.89
C VAL A 73 -14.48 11.14 20.51
N ARG A 74 -15.20 12.16 20.02
CA ARG A 74 -16.58 11.94 19.55
C ARG A 74 -16.54 11.41 18.12
N VAL A 75 -17.20 10.31 17.88
CA VAL A 75 -17.38 9.67 16.57
C VAL A 75 -18.85 9.60 16.19
N ASN A 76 -19.14 9.53 14.89
CA ASN A 76 -20.51 9.33 14.44
C ASN A 76 -20.97 7.89 14.71
N ASN A 77 -22.25 7.74 15.02
CA ASN A 77 -22.87 6.42 15.09
C ASN A 77 -22.88 5.74 13.70
N LYS A 78 -23.12 6.50 12.62
CA LYS A 78 -23.04 6.00 11.25
C LYS A 78 -21.57 5.98 10.79
N ARG A 79 -21.07 4.79 10.52
CA ARG A 79 -19.71 4.58 9.99
C ARG A 79 -19.67 4.84 8.49
N HIS A 80 -18.69 5.62 8.06
CA HIS A 80 -18.39 5.83 6.66
C HIS A 80 -17.07 5.14 6.32
N GLY A 81 -17.03 4.45 5.19
CA GLY A 81 -15.83 3.80 4.68
C GLY A 81 -15.53 4.24 3.26
N LEU A 82 -14.28 4.11 2.86
CA LEU A 82 -13.81 4.19 1.48
C LEU A 82 -12.62 3.27 1.31
N SER A 83 -12.32 2.91 0.07
CA SER A 83 -11.11 2.17 -0.29
C SER A 83 -10.21 3.02 -1.16
N VAL A 84 -8.91 2.76 -1.04
CA VAL A 84 -7.85 3.36 -1.86
C VAL A 84 -7.09 2.23 -2.50
N ILE A 85 -6.85 2.29 -3.80
CA ILE A 85 -5.79 1.54 -4.46
C ILE A 85 -4.68 2.51 -4.79
N SER A 86 -3.44 2.15 -4.47
CA SER A 86 -2.26 2.96 -4.76
C SER A 86 -1.13 2.14 -5.35
N THR A 87 -0.18 2.85 -5.94
CA THR A 87 1.13 2.31 -6.30
C THR A 87 2.22 3.30 -5.94
N VAL A 88 3.36 2.78 -5.50
CA VAL A 88 4.57 3.55 -5.23
C VAL A 88 5.77 3.00 -6.00
N THR A 89 6.75 3.86 -6.28
CA THR A 89 8.03 3.48 -6.91
C THR A 89 9.20 3.94 -6.05
N ASN A 90 10.34 3.26 -6.14
CA ASN A 90 11.57 3.68 -5.49
C ASN A 90 12.16 4.98 -6.07
N LYS A 91 11.62 5.46 -7.18
CA LYS A 91 11.93 6.78 -7.75
C LYS A 91 11.10 7.91 -7.14
N GLY A 92 10.21 7.60 -6.19
CA GLY A 92 9.39 8.59 -5.50
C GLY A 92 8.13 8.98 -6.23
N GLN A 93 7.60 8.13 -7.09
CA GLN A 93 6.31 8.34 -7.73
C GLN A 93 5.22 7.61 -6.97
N MET A 94 4.01 8.19 -6.97
CA MET A 94 2.80 7.58 -6.43
C MET A 94 1.63 7.79 -7.39
N ARG A 95 0.83 6.75 -7.61
CA ARG A 95 -0.46 6.80 -8.30
C ARG A 95 -1.53 6.24 -7.37
N TRP A 96 -2.74 6.77 -7.46
CA TRP A 96 -3.80 6.34 -6.55
C TRP A 96 -5.19 6.57 -7.12
N SER A 97 -6.14 5.83 -6.58
CA SER A 97 -7.57 6.02 -6.79
C SER A 97 -8.35 5.77 -5.52
N ILE A 98 -9.38 6.58 -5.29
CA ILE A 98 -10.35 6.39 -4.21
C ILE A 98 -11.62 5.83 -4.83
N PHE A 99 -12.20 4.82 -4.21
CA PHE A 99 -13.45 4.21 -4.64
C PHE A 99 -14.29 3.77 -3.45
N ASP A 100 -15.53 3.36 -3.72
CA ASP A 100 -16.47 2.90 -2.71
C ASP A 100 -16.55 1.36 -2.71
N GLY A 101 -16.66 0.78 -1.53
CA GLY A 101 -16.78 -0.66 -1.36
C GLY A 101 -15.48 -1.42 -1.56
N ALA A 102 -15.57 -2.70 -1.88
CA ALA A 102 -14.45 -3.59 -2.13
C ALA A 102 -13.91 -3.46 -3.56
N LEU A 103 -12.62 -3.72 -3.72
CA LEU A 103 -11.98 -3.80 -5.04
C LEU A 103 -12.64 -4.91 -5.87
N ASN A 104 -12.99 -4.57 -7.09
CA ASN A 104 -13.54 -5.50 -8.09
C ASN A 104 -12.81 -5.37 -9.42
N THR A 105 -13.10 -6.25 -10.36
CA THR A 105 -12.41 -6.30 -11.66
C THR A 105 -12.55 -5.01 -12.46
N THR A 106 -13.72 -4.36 -12.44
CA THR A 106 -13.95 -3.11 -13.17
C THR A 106 -13.11 -1.98 -12.60
N ILE A 107 -13.12 -1.81 -11.27
CA ILE A 107 -12.33 -0.78 -10.57
C ILE A 107 -10.83 -1.01 -10.81
N LEU A 108 -10.38 -2.26 -10.73
CA LEU A 108 -8.98 -2.60 -10.98
C LEU A 108 -8.58 -2.27 -12.42
N ILE A 109 -9.34 -2.71 -13.41
CA ILE A 109 -9.05 -2.45 -14.83
C ILE A 109 -9.05 -0.94 -15.11
N ASP A 110 -9.98 -0.17 -14.54
CA ASP A 110 -10.01 1.28 -14.67
C ASP A 110 -8.78 1.95 -14.04
N PHE A 111 -8.32 1.43 -12.92
CA PHE A 111 -7.08 1.90 -12.30
C PHE A 111 -5.86 1.57 -13.18
N LEU A 112 -5.73 0.34 -13.67
CA LEU A 112 -4.65 -0.10 -14.56
C LEU A 112 -4.62 0.72 -15.86
N ARG A 113 -5.78 0.97 -16.48
CA ARG A 113 -5.91 1.81 -17.68
C ARG A 113 -5.38 3.23 -17.42
N ARG A 114 -5.69 3.81 -16.26
CA ARG A 114 -5.16 5.13 -15.88
C ARG A 114 -3.69 5.09 -15.51
N LEU A 115 -3.21 3.99 -14.96
CA LEU A 115 -1.81 3.80 -14.59
C LEU A 115 -0.90 3.81 -15.82
N ILE A 116 -1.27 3.12 -16.90
CA ILE A 116 -0.49 3.07 -18.15
C ILE A 116 -0.67 4.30 -19.03
N LYS A 117 -1.74 5.09 -18.81
CA LYS A 117 -2.03 6.25 -19.67
C LYS A 117 -0.91 7.30 -19.60
N GLY A 118 -0.33 7.61 -20.75
CA GLY A 118 0.72 8.62 -20.88
C GLY A 118 2.08 8.18 -20.35
N GLN A 119 2.26 6.89 -20.08
CA GLN A 119 3.57 6.34 -19.75
C GLN A 119 4.36 6.06 -21.04
N SER A 120 5.63 6.43 -21.02
CA SER A 120 6.57 6.15 -22.13
C SER A 120 7.36 4.85 -21.91
N ARG A 121 7.23 4.24 -20.75
CA ARG A 121 7.93 3.02 -20.35
C ARG A 121 6.94 1.95 -19.98
N LYS A 122 7.29 0.70 -20.24
CA LYS A 122 6.54 -0.46 -19.74
C LYS A 122 6.51 -0.45 -18.22
N LEU A 123 5.38 -0.81 -17.63
CA LEU A 123 5.22 -0.93 -16.19
C LEU A 123 5.33 -2.39 -15.76
N PHE A 124 6.16 -2.64 -14.77
CA PHE A 124 6.20 -3.89 -14.01
C PHE A 124 5.47 -3.65 -12.69
N LEU A 125 4.25 -4.15 -12.59
CA LEU A 125 3.40 -3.93 -11.42
C LEU A 125 3.45 -5.14 -10.49
N ILE A 126 3.90 -4.93 -9.26
CA ILE A 126 3.94 -5.96 -8.23
C ILE A 126 2.74 -5.75 -7.31
N LEU A 127 1.89 -6.77 -7.18
CA LEU A 127 0.68 -6.79 -6.36
C LEU A 127 0.73 -7.96 -5.37
N ASP A 128 -0.14 -7.90 -4.38
CA ASP A 128 -0.42 -9.07 -3.55
C ASP A 128 -1.23 -10.14 -4.32
N ASN A 129 -1.49 -11.26 -3.67
CA ASN A 129 -2.10 -12.43 -4.30
C ASN A 129 -3.62 -12.49 -4.11
N LEU A 130 -4.32 -11.33 -4.15
CA LEU A 130 -5.79 -11.30 -4.05
C LEU A 130 -6.46 -11.95 -5.27
N ARG A 131 -7.59 -12.63 -5.03
CA ARG A 131 -8.35 -13.32 -6.08
C ARG A 131 -8.77 -12.41 -7.23
N VAL A 132 -9.07 -11.14 -6.97
CA VAL A 132 -9.47 -10.17 -7.99
C VAL A 132 -8.38 -9.94 -9.03
N HIS A 133 -7.10 -10.00 -8.63
CA HIS A 133 -5.96 -9.83 -9.53
C HIS A 133 -5.84 -10.96 -10.55
N HIS A 134 -6.34 -12.15 -10.20
CA HIS A 134 -6.31 -13.35 -11.07
C HIS A 134 -7.61 -13.58 -11.85
N ALA A 135 -8.57 -12.66 -11.75
CA ALA A 135 -9.86 -12.81 -12.42
C ALA A 135 -9.71 -12.82 -13.95
N LYS A 136 -10.53 -13.64 -14.63
CA LYS A 136 -10.48 -13.78 -16.11
C LYS A 136 -10.50 -12.45 -16.86
N PRO A 137 -11.38 -11.46 -16.54
CA PRO A 137 -11.38 -10.17 -17.21
C PRO A 137 -10.07 -9.39 -17.03
N VAL A 138 -9.44 -9.47 -15.86
CA VAL A 138 -8.16 -8.80 -15.57
C VAL A 138 -7.05 -9.44 -16.40
N LYS A 139 -6.98 -10.79 -16.44
CA LYS A 139 -6.00 -11.51 -17.26
C LYS A 139 -6.15 -11.22 -18.75
N ALA A 140 -7.38 -11.16 -19.27
CA ALA A 140 -7.65 -10.81 -20.66
C ALA A 140 -7.16 -9.40 -20.97
N TRP A 141 -7.52 -8.43 -20.11
CA TRP A 141 -7.09 -7.04 -20.27
C TRP A 141 -5.55 -6.90 -20.23
N LEU A 142 -4.88 -7.59 -19.32
CA LEU A 142 -3.42 -7.58 -19.23
C LEU A 142 -2.76 -8.19 -20.47
N ALA A 143 -3.33 -9.26 -21.04
CA ALA A 143 -2.83 -9.86 -22.27
C ALA A 143 -2.93 -8.89 -23.47
N GLU A 144 -4.02 -8.11 -23.55
CA GLU A 144 -4.20 -7.07 -24.58
C GLU A 144 -3.24 -5.88 -24.44
N HIS A 145 -2.67 -5.69 -23.25
CA HIS A 145 -1.79 -4.55 -22.92
C HIS A 145 -0.39 -4.99 -22.49
N ALA A 146 0.05 -6.18 -22.91
CA ALA A 146 1.33 -6.78 -22.51
C ALA A 146 2.56 -5.92 -22.84
N ASP A 147 2.46 -5.08 -23.87
CA ASP A 147 3.52 -4.13 -24.22
C ASP A 147 3.65 -2.98 -23.23
N ALA A 148 2.55 -2.60 -22.55
CA ALA A 148 2.50 -1.46 -21.66
C ALA A 148 2.64 -1.84 -20.19
N ILE A 149 2.17 -3.03 -19.78
CA ILE A 149 2.15 -3.46 -18.38
C ILE A 149 2.31 -4.98 -18.26
N GLU A 150 3.06 -5.38 -17.25
CA GLU A 150 3.15 -6.77 -16.80
C GLU A 150 2.98 -6.84 -15.28
N VAL A 151 2.24 -7.85 -14.79
CA VAL A 151 1.95 -7.99 -13.36
C VAL A 151 2.68 -9.18 -12.77
N PHE A 152 3.29 -8.95 -11.62
CA PHE A 152 3.95 -9.96 -10.79
C PHE A 152 3.25 -10.02 -9.44
N TYR A 153 3.35 -11.14 -8.76
CA TYR A 153 2.64 -11.36 -7.51
C TYR A 153 3.60 -11.70 -6.38
N LEU A 154 3.43 -11.00 -5.26
CA LEU A 154 4.12 -11.31 -4.02
C LEU A 154 3.79 -12.73 -3.53
N PRO A 155 4.66 -13.34 -2.73
CA PRO A 155 4.29 -14.54 -1.98
C PRO A 155 3.02 -14.31 -1.17
N SER A 156 2.15 -15.31 -1.13
CA SER A 156 0.91 -15.22 -0.37
C SER A 156 1.18 -14.91 1.10
N TYR A 157 0.32 -14.10 1.72
CA TYR A 157 0.39 -13.73 3.13
C TYR A 157 1.69 -13.03 3.54
N SER A 158 2.29 -12.24 2.65
CA SER A 158 3.56 -11.54 2.89
C SER A 158 3.45 -10.02 2.66
N PRO A 159 2.50 -9.32 3.33
CA PRO A 159 2.31 -7.88 3.14
C PRO A 159 3.54 -7.07 3.56
N GLU A 160 4.35 -7.58 4.50
CA GLU A 160 5.57 -6.93 4.94
C GLU A 160 6.63 -6.75 3.84
N LEU A 161 6.49 -7.48 2.72
CA LEU A 161 7.36 -7.34 1.55
C LEU A 161 6.89 -6.24 0.59
N ASN A 162 5.70 -5.64 0.82
CA ASN A 162 5.16 -4.61 -0.05
C ASN A 162 5.48 -3.19 0.46
N PRO A 163 6.29 -2.39 -0.23
CA PRO A 163 6.54 -1.00 0.16
C PRO A 163 5.29 -0.12 0.22
N ASP A 164 4.24 -0.44 -0.55
CA ASP A 164 2.98 0.32 -0.54
C ASP A 164 2.23 0.21 0.81
N GLU A 165 2.49 -0.82 1.62
CA GLU A 165 2.00 -0.91 2.99
C GLU A 165 2.48 0.25 3.88
N MET A 166 3.66 0.81 3.59
CA MET A 166 4.15 2.01 4.28
C MET A 166 3.34 3.24 3.86
N ALA A 167 2.98 3.36 2.58
CA ALA A 167 2.07 4.39 2.09
C ALA A 167 0.68 4.25 2.72
N ASN A 168 0.16 3.03 2.80
CA ASN A 168 -1.10 2.72 3.46
C ASN A 168 -1.10 3.09 4.94
N ALA A 169 -0.02 2.80 5.66
CA ALA A 169 0.16 3.19 7.06
C ALA A 169 0.19 4.71 7.23
N ASP A 170 0.87 5.42 6.33
CA ASP A 170 0.94 6.88 6.32
C ASP A 170 -0.44 7.51 6.06
N ILE A 171 -1.19 7.02 5.09
CA ILE A 171 -2.56 7.48 4.79
C ILE A 171 -3.47 7.25 6.01
N LYS A 172 -3.47 6.04 6.57
CA LYS A 172 -4.26 5.69 7.75
C LYS A 172 -3.91 6.63 8.91
N GLN A 173 -2.63 6.81 9.19
CA GLN A 173 -2.18 7.68 10.27
C GLN A 173 -2.61 9.14 10.07
N ALA A 174 -2.47 9.68 8.86
CA ALA A 174 -2.81 11.06 8.57
C ALA A 174 -4.32 11.33 8.69
N VAL A 175 -5.14 10.42 8.18
CA VAL A 175 -6.61 10.56 8.20
C VAL A 175 -7.17 10.37 9.61
N THR A 176 -6.61 9.42 10.39
CA THR A 176 -7.12 9.10 11.74
C THR A 176 -6.58 10.01 12.84
N LYS A 177 -5.52 10.80 12.58
CA LYS A 177 -5.05 11.85 13.49
C LYS A 177 -5.93 13.11 13.49
N LEU A 178 -6.71 13.28 12.44
CA LEU A 178 -7.66 14.39 12.33
C LEU A 178 -8.91 14.11 13.17
N ALA A 179 -9.71 15.16 13.39
CA ALA A 179 -11.05 14.95 13.95
C ALA A 179 -11.83 13.98 13.05
N PRO A 180 -12.55 13.00 13.64
CA PRO A 180 -13.28 12.02 12.87
C PRO A 180 -14.20 12.64 11.83
N ALA A 181 -14.16 12.13 10.61
CA ALA A 181 -14.98 12.64 9.51
C ALA A 181 -16.46 12.35 9.79
N ARG A 182 -17.29 13.40 9.80
CA ARG A 182 -18.73 13.31 10.06
C ARG A 182 -19.54 12.83 8.86
N THR A 183 -18.97 12.96 7.66
CA THR A 183 -19.60 12.53 6.41
C THR A 183 -18.61 11.79 5.53
N LYS A 184 -19.11 10.95 4.62
CA LYS A 184 -18.29 10.28 3.63
C LYS A 184 -17.49 11.26 2.77
N MET A 185 -18.13 12.38 2.39
CA MET A 185 -17.47 13.43 1.60
C MET A 185 -16.28 14.04 2.33
N GLN A 186 -16.40 14.26 3.65
CA GLN A 186 -15.27 14.78 4.45
C GLN A 186 -14.13 13.76 4.48
N LEU A 187 -14.43 12.44 4.63
CA LEU A 187 -13.43 11.38 4.60
C LEU A 187 -12.71 11.35 3.25
N VAL A 188 -13.46 11.37 2.14
CA VAL A 188 -12.91 11.41 0.77
C VAL A 188 -12.02 12.63 0.57
N LYS A 189 -12.49 13.83 0.97
CA LYS A 189 -11.72 15.09 0.83
C LYS A 189 -10.42 15.05 1.64
N ALA A 190 -10.46 14.57 2.89
CA ALA A 190 -9.29 14.45 3.76
C ALA A 190 -8.27 13.48 3.16
N THR A 191 -8.72 12.30 2.72
CA THR A 191 -7.88 11.28 2.08
C THR A 191 -7.26 11.81 0.79
N ALA A 192 -8.04 12.40 -0.10
CA ALA A 192 -7.55 12.95 -1.37
C ALA A 192 -6.56 14.11 -1.15
N LYS A 193 -6.80 14.96 -0.15
CA LYS A 193 -5.87 16.05 0.22
C LYS A 193 -4.51 15.47 0.65
N HIS A 194 -4.53 14.45 1.50
CA HIS A 194 -3.30 13.82 1.97
C HIS A 194 -2.55 13.12 0.83
N LEU A 195 -3.24 12.30 0.03
CA LEU A 195 -2.65 11.60 -1.11
C LEU A 195 -2.00 12.56 -2.13
N ARG A 196 -2.68 13.69 -2.46
CA ARG A 196 -2.07 14.74 -3.32
C ARG A 196 -0.85 15.37 -2.68
N SER A 197 -0.84 15.55 -1.36
CA SER A 197 0.31 16.08 -0.64
C SER A 197 1.50 15.10 -0.70
N VAL A 198 1.27 13.82 -0.45
CA VAL A 198 2.30 12.77 -0.55
C VAL A 198 2.85 12.66 -1.97
N GLN A 199 1.97 12.66 -2.97
CA GLN A 199 2.35 12.58 -4.40
C GLN A 199 3.31 13.71 -4.83
N ARG A 200 3.28 14.85 -4.17
CA ARG A 200 4.18 16.00 -4.40
C ARG A 200 5.49 15.93 -3.60
N GLN A 201 5.70 14.86 -2.85
CA GLN A 201 6.86 14.66 -1.97
C GLN A 201 7.64 13.39 -2.35
N PRO A 202 8.40 13.38 -3.48
CA PRO A 202 9.11 12.20 -3.93
C PRO A 202 10.04 11.60 -2.86
N GLU A 203 10.72 12.45 -2.09
CA GLU A 203 11.61 12.01 -1.01
C GLU A 203 10.87 11.25 0.10
N ARG A 204 9.62 11.63 0.39
CA ARG A 204 8.78 10.91 1.34
C ARG A 204 8.43 9.53 0.83
N ILE A 205 8.11 9.41 -0.45
CA ILE A 205 7.77 8.13 -1.08
C ILE A 205 9.01 7.22 -1.12
N ARG A 206 10.19 7.75 -1.45
CA ARG A 206 11.45 6.97 -1.39
C ARG A 206 11.69 6.38 -0.01
N LYS A 207 11.43 7.13 1.07
CA LYS A 207 11.59 6.66 2.45
C LYS A 207 10.69 5.47 2.81
N TYR A 208 9.64 5.20 2.07
CA TYR A 208 8.86 3.97 2.28
C TYR A 208 9.68 2.71 2.01
N PHE A 209 10.68 2.81 1.14
CA PHE A 209 11.60 1.73 0.80
C PHE A 209 12.78 1.57 1.77
N ASP A 210 12.98 2.51 2.71
CA ASP A 210 14.05 2.42 3.72
C ASP A 210 13.76 1.43 4.85
N HIS A 211 12.50 1.00 5.01
CA HIS A 211 12.10 0.06 6.03
C HIS A 211 12.74 -1.31 5.80
N ALA A 212 13.28 -1.92 6.87
CA ALA A 212 14.09 -3.13 6.77
C ALA A 212 13.45 -4.27 5.93
N PRO A 213 12.15 -4.61 6.08
CA PRO A 213 11.54 -5.69 5.30
C PRO A 213 11.44 -5.42 3.80
N VAL A 214 11.35 -4.13 3.40
CA VAL A 214 11.15 -3.73 1.99
C VAL A 214 12.38 -3.12 1.34
N ARG A 215 13.50 -3.03 2.06
CA ARG A 215 14.74 -2.44 1.57
C ARG A 215 15.30 -3.13 0.32
N TYR A 216 14.95 -4.38 0.10
CA TYR A 216 15.36 -5.12 -1.09
C TYR A 216 14.78 -4.52 -2.40
N ALA A 217 13.73 -3.70 -2.30
CA ALA A 217 13.06 -3.02 -3.40
C ALA A 217 13.53 -1.57 -3.63
N ALA A 218 14.50 -1.08 -2.84
CA ALA A 218 15.02 0.29 -2.87
C ALA A 218 15.84 0.63 -4.14
#